data_4e799899bc70c1d210ec4dd613223b57
#
_entry.id   4e799899bc70c1d210ec4dd613223b57
#
_cell.length_a   1.000
_cell.length_b   1.000
_cell.length_c   1.000
_cell.angle_alpha   90.00
_cell.angle_beta   90.00
_cell.angle_gamma   90.00
#
_symmetry.space_group_name_H-M   'P 1'
#
loop_
_entity.id
_entity.type
_entity.pdbx_description
1 polymer ?
#
loop_
_entity_poly.entity_id
_entity_poly.type
_entity_poly.pdbx_seq_one_letter_code
_entity_poly.pdbx_strand_id
1 'polypeptide(L)'
;MLRLFFDMGLRRSSIVHLDIEDVDLKENRIKIFLKGRREKRIKDIPEPTQKALDNWLNIRYEVKGPLFINMDRNRKNRGKRITGSGVYSIIQRLSEKVGKRTRPHGLRHLAITEAIKETARRGMPISEVTKFSDHASVSTLMIYNDGIDGIQGKISTWVSSLV
;
A
#
# COMPACT_ATOMS: atom_id res chain seq x y z
N MET A 1 -3.28 2.24 -9.04
CA MET A 1 -3.70 1.24 -8.04
C MET A 1 -2.53 0.45 -7.44
N LEU A 2 -1.69 -0.26 -8.20
CA LEU A 2 -0.55 -1.04 -7.66
C LEU A 2 0.39 -0.20 -6.79
N ARG A 3 0.72 1.01 -7.22
CA ARG A 3 1.53 1.97 -6.46
C ARG A 3 0.96 2.27 -5.06
N LEU A 4 -0.36 2.37 -4.91
CA LEU A 4 -0.99 2.59 -3.61
C LEU A 4 -0.77 1.43 -2.63
N PHE A 5 -0.69 0.19 -3.13
CA PHE A 5 -0.33 -0.95 -2.31
C PHE A 5 1.14 -0.94 -1.91
N PHE A 6 2.03 -0.70 -2.87
CA PHE A 6 3.46 -0.85 -2.67
C PHE A 6 4.11 0.40 -2.10
N ASP A 7 3.93 1.56 -2.74
CA ASP A 7 4.60 2.80 -2.33
C ASP A 7 4.01 3.39 -1.04
N MET A 8 2.75 3.08 -0.71
CA MET A 8 2.05 3.66 0.43
C MET A 8 1.52 2.61 1.44
N GLY A 9 1.73 1.33 1.17
CA GLY A 9 1.31 0.24 2.04
C GLY A 9 -0.20 0.20 2.32
N LEU A 10 -1.07 0.72 1.43
CA LEU A 10 -2.50 0.85 1.73
C LEU A 10 -3.21 -0.51 1.78
N ARG A 11 -4.24 -0.60 2.61
CA ARG A 11 -5.14 -1.77 2.64
C ARG A 11 -6.08 -1.75 1.43
N ARG A 12 -6.46 -2.93 0.94
CA ARG A 12 -7.45 -3.08 -0.14
C ARG A 12 -8.74 -2.29 0.12
N SER A 13 -9.26 -2.38 1.33
CA SER A 13 -10.47 -1.63 1.70
C SER A 13 -10.28 -0.12 1.59
N SER A 14 -9.15 0.42 2.04
CA SER A 14 -8.85 1.84 1.90
C SER A 14 -8.84 2.27 0.44
N ILE A 15 -8.22 1.47 -0.45
CA ILE A 15 -8.15 1.77 -1.90
C ILE A 15 -9.54 1.74 -2.56
N VAL A 16 -10.39 0.77 -2.19
CA VAL A 16 -11.75 0.65 -2.73
C VAL A 16 -12.63 1.86 -2.36
N HIS A 17 -12.42 2.42 -1.17
CA HIS A 17 -13.25 3.54 -0.68
C HIS A 17 -12.70 4.93 -1.04
N LEU A 18 -11.61 5.01 -1.83
CA LEU A 18 -11.12 6.30 -2.31
C LEU A 18 -12.08 6.92 -3.31
N ASP A 19 -12.30 8.21 -3.13
CA ASP A 19 -12.95 9.09 -4.09
C ASP A 19 -11.91 9.99 -4.79
N ILE A 20 -12.27 10.60 -5.91
CA ILE A 20 -11.39 11.54 -6.63
C ILE A 20 -11.09 12.73 -5.72
N GLU A 21 -12.08 13.18 -4.95
CA GLU A 21 -11.97 14.30 -4.01
C GLU A 21 -11.03 14.02 -2.81
N ASP A 22 -10.65 12.76 -2.63
CA ASP A 22 -9.66 12.40 -1.62
C ASP A 22 -8.22 12.64 -2.07
N VAL A 23 -8.00 12.87 -3.37
CA VAL A 23 -6.67 13.02 -3.96
C VAL A 23 -6.41 14.49 -4.24
N ASP A 24 -5.40 15.03 -3.58
CA ASP A 24 -4.88 16.37 -3.84
C ASP A 24 -3.49 16.25 -4.45
N LEU A 25 -3.41 16.33 -5.78
CA LEU A 25 -2.13 16.24 -6.50
C LEU A 25 -1.30 17.53 -6.40
N LYS A 26 -1.91 18.68 -6.05
CA LYS A 26 -1.17 19.94 -5.86
C LYS A 26 -0.37 19.89 -4.57
N GLU A 27 -1.00 19.42 -3.51
CA GLU A 27 -0.38 19.29 -2.19
C GLU A 27 0.31 17.91 -2.00
N ASN A 28 0.27 17.02 -3.02
CA ASN A 28 0.78 15.66 -2.94
C ASN A 28 0.22 14.85 -1.76
N ARG A 29 -1.09 14.96 -1.52
CA ARG A 29 -1.77 14.34 -0.38
C ARG A 29 -2.97 13.51 -0.78
N ILE A 30 -3.25 12.50 0.02
CA ILE A 30 -4.43 11.65 -0.12
C ILE A 30 -5.07 11.42 1.23
N LYS A 31 -6.42 11.49 1.27
CA LYS A 31 -7.23 11.18 2.45
C LYS A 31 -7.70 9.75 2.40
N ILE A 32 -7.38 8.94 3.38
CA ILE A 32 -7.73 7.51 3.41
C ILE A 32 -8.53 7.14 4.66
N PHE A 33 -9.49 6.22 4.52
CA PHE A 33 -10.12 5.57 5.66
C PHE A 33 -9.19 4.48 6.22
N LEU A 34 -8.95 4.53 7.53
CA LEU A 34 -8.31 3.45 8.27
C LEU A 34 -9.36 2.44 8.74
N LYS A 35 -8.97 1.16 8.83
CA LYS A 35 -9.86 0.10 9.32
C LYS A 35 -10.38 0.45 10.73
N GLY A 36 -11.71 0.46 10.89
CA GLY A 36 -12.38 0.73 12.16
C GLY A 36 -12.42 2.21 12.58
N ARG A 37 -12.00 3.14 11.72
CA ARG A 37 -12.10 4.57 11.99
C ARG A 37 -13.15 5.23 11.10
N ARG A 38 -13.83 6.24 11.66
CA ARG A 38 -14.81 7.06 10.93
C ARG A 38 -14.18 8.24 10.20
N GLU A 39 -13.00 8.68 10.64
CA GLU A 39 -12.28 9.82 10.07
C GLU A 39 -11.22 9.36 9.06
N LYS A 40 -11.05 10.17 8.02
CA LYS A 40 -9.98 9.99 7.04
C LYS A 40 -8.66 10.54 7.59
N ARG A 41 -7.58 9.82 7.37
CA ARG A 41 -6.21 10.25 7.65
C ARG A 41 -5.56 10.76 6.38
N ILE A 42 -4.80 11.84 6.49
CA ILE A 42 -3.98 12.37 5.41
C ILE A 42 -2.66 11.60 5.35
N LYS A 43 -2.24 11.25 4.13
CA LYS A 43 -0.92 10.70 3.81
C LYS A 43 -0.32 11.45 2.64
N ASP A 44 1.00 11.60 2.65
CA ASP A 44 1.74 12.14 1.52
C ASP A 44 1.83 11.11 0.39
N ILE A 45 1.78 11.59 -0.85
CA ILE A 45 1.85 10.78 -2.07
C ILE A 45 3.27 10.86 -2.63
N PRO A 46 4.02 9.74 -2.71
CA PRO A 46 5.32 9.73 -3.38
C PRO A 46 5.19 10.08 -4.87
N GLU A 47 6.21 10.75 -5.43
CA GLU A 47 6.22 11.21 -6.83
C GLU A 47 5.83 10.12 -7.86
N PRO A 48 6.32 8.86 -7.79
CA PRO A 48 5.91 7.82 -8.74
C PRO A 48 4.42 7.48 -8.63
N THR A 49 3.84 7.57 -7.43
CA THR A 49 2.40 7.34 -7.22
C THR A 49 1.59 8.54 -7.71
N GLN A 50 2.08 9.76 -7.50
CA GLN A 50 1.47 10.98 -8.02
C GLN A 50 1.33 10.92 -9.54
N LYS A 51 2.43 10.66 -10.27
CA LYS A 51 2.41 10.49 -11.73
C LYS A 51 1.41 9.43 -12.20
N ALA A 52 1.33 8.30 -11.48
CA ALA A 52 0.40 7.24 -11.82
C ALA A 52 -1.07 7.60 -11.54
N LEU A 53 -1.33 8.44 -10.53
CA LEU A 53 -2.67 8.95 -10.24
C LEU A 53 -3.08 10.02 -11.24
N ASP A 54 -2.18 10.93 -11.61
CA ASP A 54 -2.42 11.94 -12.62
C ASP A 54 -2.80 11.31 -13.96
N ASN A 55 -2.01 10.35 -14.44
CA ASN A 55 -2.32 9.59 -15.66
C ASN A 55 -3.68 8.88 -15.58
N TRP A 56 -4.04 8.36 -14.39
CA TRP A 56 -5.33 7.71 -14.20
C TRP A 56 -6.48 8.71 -14.21
N LEU A 57 -6.34 9.85 -13.56
CA LEU A 57 -7.36 10.91 -13.54
C LEU A 57 -7.60 11.49 -14.92
N ASN A 58 -6.56 11.65 -15.73
CA ASN A 58 -6.68 12.07 -17.13
C ASN A 58 -7.48 11.06 -17.99
N ILE A 59 -7.44 9.77 -17.69
CA ILE A 59 -8.27 8.75 -18.35
C ILE A 59 -9.72 8.77 -17.82
N ARG A 60 -9.88 9.13 -16.53
CA ARG A 60 -11.20 9.14 -15.88
C ARG A 60 -12.11 10.25 -16.39
N TYR A 61 -11.57 11.42 -16.73
CA TYR A 61 -12.27 12.64 -17.15
C TYR A 61 -13.32 13.19 -16.17
N GLU A 62 -13.59 12.52 -15.06
CA GLU A 62 -14.56 12.92 -14.05
C GLU A 62 -13.84 13.61 -12.89
N VAL A 63 -14.51 14.58 -12.28
CA VAL A 63 -13.96 15.38 -11.18
C VAL A 63 -14.45 14.96 -9.80
N LYS A 64 -15.43 14.05 -9.74
CA LYS A 64 -16.04 13.57 -8.50
C LYS A 64 -16.35 12.08 -8.54
N GLY A 65 -16.52 11.51 -7.35
CA GLY A 65 -16.95 10.13 -7.17
C GLY A 65 -15.81 9.12 -7.06
N PRO A 66 -16.08 7.82 -7.22
CA PRO A 66 -15.11 6.77 -6.94
C PRO A 66 -13.81 6.94 -7.73
N LEU A 67 -12.65 6.93 -7.06
CA LEU A 67 -11.35 7.02 -7.74
C LEU A 67 -11.14 5.85 -8.69
N PHE A 68 -11.45 4.63 -8.26
CA PHE A 68 -11.36 3.43 -9.10
C PHE A 68 -12.74 2.89 -9.42
N ILE A 69 -13.00 2.73 -10.70
CA ILE A 69 -14.26 2.20 -11.23
C ILE A 69 -14.03 0.92 -12.00
N ASN A 70 -15.11 0.19 -12.18
CA ASN A 70 -15.12 -0.96 -13.06
C ASN A 70 -15.10 -0.51 -14.53
N MET A 71 -14.05 -0.87 -15.24
CA MET A 71 -13.87 -0.59 -16.67
C MET A 71 -14.27 -1.78 -17.56
N ASP A 72 -14.88 -2.81 -16.97
CA ASP A 72 -15.31 -4.00 -17.70
C ASP A 72 -16.28 -3.64 -18.83
N ARG A 73 -16.21 -4.42 -19.91
CA ARG A 73 -17.12 -4.28 -21.08
C ARG A 73 -18.57 -4.58 -20.72
N ASN A 74 -18.81 -5.29 -19.60
CA ASN A 74 -20.17 -5.54 -19.11
C ASN A 74 -20.82 -4.22 -18.66
N ARG A 75 -21.74 -3.71 -19.47
CA ARG A 75 -22.43 -2.43 -19.27
C ARG A 75 -23.09 -2.28 -17.90
N LYS A 76 -23.56 -3.37 -17.29
CA LYS A 76 -24.30 -3.34 -16.01
C LYS A 76 -23.45 -2.78 -14.83
N ASN A 77 -22.16 -3.01 -14.83
CA ASN A 77 -21.25 -2.60 -13.75
C ASN A 77 -20.23 -1.55 -14.16
N ARG A 78 -20.19 -1.19 -15.45
CA ARG A 78 -19.25 -0.17 -15.94
C ARG A 78 -19.51 1.18 -15.27
N GLY A 79 -18.46 1.85 -14.85
CA GLY A 79 -18.53 3.14 -14.17
C GLY A 79 -18.84 3.06 -12.66
N LYS A 80 -19.32 1.91 -12.15
CA LYS A 80 -19.52 1.74 -10.71
C LYS A 80 -18.18 1.59 -9.98
N ARG A 81 -18.16 1.98 -8.70
CA ARG A 81 -17.01 1.76 -7.80
C ARG A 81 -16.50 0.33 -7.91
N ILE A 82 -15.19 0.18 -8.00
CA ILE A 82 -14.57 -1.14 -7.97
C ILE A 82 -14.82 -1.82 -6.62
N THR A 83 -15.07 -3.12 -6.65
CA THR A 83 -15.23 -3.93 -5.44
C THR A 83 -13.91 -4.51 -4.97
N GLY A 84 -13.85 -4.99 -3.72
CA GLY A 84 -12.68 -5.69 -3.22
C GLY A 84 -12.34 -6.96 -4.01
N SER A 85 -13.34 -7.67 -4.54
CA SER A 85 -13.14 -8.80 -5.46
C SER A 85 -12.62 -8.35 -6.82
N GLY A 86 -13.09 -7.22 -7.35
CA GLY A 86 -12.58 -6.63 -8.58
C GLY A 86 -11.09 -6.27 -8.48
N VAL A 87 -10.69 -5.65 -7.36
CA VAL A 87 -9.26 -5.38 -7.07
C VAL A 87 -8.45 -6.68 -7.02
N TYR A 88 -8.98 -7.70 -6.33
CA TYR A 88 -8.33 -9.00 -6.24
C TYR A 88 -8.10 -9.61 -7.63
N SER A 89 -9.13 -9.66 -8.47
CA SER A 89 -9.05 -10.23 -9.83
C SER A 89 -8.07 -9.47 -10.72
N ILE A 90 -8.00 -8.14 -10.61
CA ILE A 90 -7.02 -7.33 -11.36
C ILE A 90 -5.59 -7.70 -10.95
N ILE A 91 -5.31 -7.77 -9.65
CA ILE A 91 -3.97 -8.07 -9.16
C ILE A 91 -3.57 -9.49 -9.53
N GLN A 92 -4.48 -10.46 -9.39
CA GLN A 92 -4.23 -11.84 -9.77
C GLN A 92 -3.88 -11.96 -11.26
N ARG A 93 -4.68 -11.38 -12.14
CA ARG A 93 -4.44 -11.37 -13.59
C ARG A 93 -3.11 -10.69 -13.96
N LEU A 94 -2.74 -9.60 -13.29
CA LEU A 94 -1.47 -8.93 -13.53
C LEU A 94 -0.28 -9.75 -13.03
N SER A 95 -0.44 -10.44 -11.90
CA SER A 95 0.61 -11.30 -11.34
C SER A 95 0.86 -12.55 -12.19
N GLU A 96 -0.20 -13.12 -12.77
CA GLU A 96 -0.09 -14.24 -13.71
C GLU A 96 0.71 -13.88 -14.96
N LYS A 97 0.52 -12.65 -15.49
CA LYS A 97 1.28 -12.15 -16.66
C LYS A 97 2.80 -12.08 -16.43
N VAL A 98 3.24 -11.94 -15.19
CA VAL A 98 4.66 -11.90 -14.82
C VAL A 98 5.14 -13.21 -14.20
N GLY A 99 4.36 -14.29 -14.32
CA GLY A 99 4.71 -15.62 -13.81
C GLY A 99 4.76 -15.75 -12.30
N LYS A 100 4.18 -14.80 -11.54
CA LYS A 100 4.18 -14.81 -10.06
C LYS A 100 2.76 -14.67 -9.55
N ARG A 101 2.32 -15.58 -8.69
CA ARG A 101 1.01 -15.47 -8.03
C ARG A 101 1.10 -14.58 -6.81
N THR A 102 0.34 -13.48 -6.80
CA THR A 102 0.21 -12.61 -5.63
C THR A 102 -1.24 -12.15 -5.44
N ARG A 103 -1.50 -11.59 -4.26
CA ARG A 103 -2.81 -11.08 -3.82
C ARG A 103 -2.65 -9.65 -3.32
N PRO A 104 -3.73 -8.85 -3.20
CA PRO A 104 -3.64 -7.50 -2.63
C PRO A 104 -2.93 -7.44 -1.28
N HIS A 105 -3.21 -8.42 -0.40
CA HIS A 105 -2.53 -8.51 0.89
C HIS A 105 -1.04 -8.84 0.74
N GLY A 106 -0.66 -9.69 -0.21
CA GLY A 106 0.74 -10.01 -0.50
C GLY A 106 1.55 -8.80 -0.98
N LEU A 107 0.97 -7.94 -1.82
CA LEU A 107 1.63 -6.68 -2.24
C LEU A 107 1.87 -5.75 -1.05
N ARG A 108 0.88 -5.58 -0.19
CA ARG A 108 1.04 -4.80 1.03
C ARG A 108 2.05 -5.44 1.99
N HIS A 109 2.01 -6.77 2.12
CA HIS A 109 2.97 -7.51 2.93
C HIS A 109 4.40 -7.24 2.45
N LEU A 110 4.65 -7.40 1.16
CA LEU A 110 5.94 -7.08 0.55
C LEU A 110 6.37 -5.63 0.84
N ALA A 111 5.47 -4.65 0.65
CA ALA A 111 5.76 -3.25 0.92
C ALA A 111 6.17 -3.00 2.38
N ILE A 112 5.49 -3.63 3.35
CA ILE A 112 5.80 -3.48 4.77
C ILE A 112 7.13 -4.17 5.11
N THR A 113 7.39 -5.36 4.57
CA THR A 113 8.66 -6.07 4.74
C THR A 113 9.83 -5.24 4.21
N GLU A 114 9.71 -4.67 3.00
CA GLU A 114 10.76 -3.80 2.45
C GLU A 114 10.91 -2.50 3.25
N ALA A 115 9.83 -1.91 3.77
CA ALA A 115 9.89 -0.77 4.66
C ALA A 115 10.64 -1.10 5.96
N ILE A 116 10.43 -2.27 6.57
CA ILE A 116 11.17 -2.73 7.75
C ILE A 116 12.67 -2.86 7.45
N LYS A 117 13.02 -3.53 6.35
CA LYS A 117 14.43 -3.70 5.93
C LYS A 117 15.11 -2.36 5.69
N GLU A 118 14.45 -1.45 4.98
CA GLU A 118 15.01 -0.14 4.66
C GLU A 118 15.14 0.74 5.91
N THR A 119 14.17 0.69 6.81
CA THR A 119 14.22 1.38 8.10
C THR A 119 15.39 0.89 8.94
N ALA A 120 15.60 -0.43 9.02
CA ALA A 120 16.73 -1.04 9.72
C ALA A 120 18.08 -0.64 9.06
N ARG A 121 18.16 -0.66 7.72
CA ARG A 121 19.37 -0.25 6.98
C ARG A 121 19.75 1.20 7.26
N ARG A 122 18.80 2.08 7.49
CA ARG A 122 19.00 3.51 7.81
C ARG A 122 19.17 3.78 9.31
N GLY A 123 19.19 2.77 10.17
CA GLY A 123 19.28 2.95 11.63
C GLY A 123 18.06 3.62 12.25
N MET A 124 16.91 3.61 11.57
CA MET A 124 15.68 4.20 12.08
C MET A 124 14.91 3.17 12.92
N PRO A 125 14.17 3.59 13.95
CA PRO A 125 13.39 2.67 14.76
C PRO A 125 12.22 2.07 13.97
N ILE A 126 11.97 0.76 14.19
CA ILE A 126 10.87 0.02 13.52
C ILE A 126 9.49 0.65 13.77
N SER A 127 9.33 1.41 14.86
CA SER A 127 8.09 2.15 15.16
C SER A 127 7.69 3.12 14.03
N GLU A 128 8.65 3.64 13.25
CA GLU A 128 8.34 4.51 12.11
C GLU A 128 7.55 3.77 11.01
N VAL A 129 7.74 2.45 10.88
CA VAL A 129 6.98 1.63 9.92
C VAL A 129 5.49 1.54 10.32
N THR A 130 5.13 1.77 11.58
CA THR A 130 3.70 1.84 11.98
C THR A 130 2.98 3.00 11.29
N LYS A 131 3.68 4.14 11.09
CA LYS A 131 3.14 5.32 10.40
C LYS A 131 2.91 5.04 8.92
N PHE A 132 3.83 4.30 8.29
CA PHE A 132 3.72 3.86 6.91
C PHE A 132 2.57 2.87 6.72
N SER A 133 2.50 1.86 7.56
CA SER A 133 1.62 0.70 7.43
C SER A 133 0.24 0.88 8.09
N ASP A 134 0.04 1.94 8.88
CA ASP A 134 -1.17 2.17 9.69
C ASP A 134 -1.50 0.98 10.62
N HIS A 135 -0.47 0.32 11.18
CA HIS A 135 -0.65 -0.63 12.26
C HIS A 135 -0.77 0.08 13.61
N ALA A 136 -1.65 -0.45 14.46
CA ALA A 136 -1.90 0.14 15.78
C ALA A 136 -0.73 -0.07 16.75
N SER A 137 0.10 -1.10 16.52
CA SER A 137 1.23 -1.43 17.39
C SER A 137 2.41 -1.99 16.61
N VAL A 138 3.60 -1.86 17.19
CA VAL A 138 4.83 -2.48 16.68
C VAL A 138 4.74 -4.01 16.73
N SER A 139 4.07 -4.58 17.75
CA SER A 139 3.90 -6.04 17.85
C SER A 139 3.22 -6.64 16.61
N THR A 140 2.30 -5.91 15.98
CA THR A 140 1.69 -6.33 14.71
C THR A 140 2.68 -6.34 13.55
N LEU A 141 3.76 -5.54 13.61
CA LEU A 141 4.81 -5.54 12.59
C LEU A 141 5.79 -6.69 12.76
N MET A 142 5.92 -7.26 13.96
CA MET A 142 6.87 -8.36 14.20
C MET A 142 6.55 -9.60 13.36
N ILE A 143 5.28 -9.81 13.01
CA ILE A 143 4.85 -10.87 12.06
C ILE A 143 5.56 -10.75 10.69
N TYR A 144 5.96 -9.53 10.31
CA TYR A 144 6.67 -9.27 9.04
C TYR A 144 8.20 -9.38 9.21
N ASN A 145 8.69 -9.47 10.44
CA ASN A 145 10.11 -9.56 10.75
C ASN A 145 10.62 -11.02 10.76
N ASP A 146 9.73 -12.00 10.90
CA ASP A 146 10.08 -13.43 10.98
C ASP A 146 10.76 -13.98 9.70
N GLY A 147 10.78 -13.20 8.62
CA GLY A 147 11.48 -13.53 7.38
C GLY A 147 12.89 -12.96 7.25
N ILE A 148 13.45 -12.33 8.29
CA ILE A 148 14.82 -11.81 8.29
C ILE A 148 15.74 -12.82 8.99
N ASP A 149 16.08 -13.88 8.26
CA ASP A 149 16.99 -14.93 8.76
C ASP A 149 18.41 -14.39 9.05
N GLY A 150 19.05 -14.90 10.10
CA GLY A 150 20.44 -14.64 10.42
C GLY A 150 20.73 -13.40 11.29
N ILE A 151 19.73 -12.65 11.74
CA ILE A 151 19.92 -11.47 12.63
C ILE A 151 20.55 -11.88 13.96
N GLN A 152 20.11 -12.99 14.55
CA GLN A 152 20.63 -13.47 15.86
C GLN A 152 22.15 -13.73 15.77
N GLY A 153 22.62 -14.41 14.74
CA GLY A 153 24.05 -14.65 14.54
C GLY A 153 24.87 -13.38 14.36
N LYS A 154 24.35 -12.40 13.64
CA LYS A 154 24.99 -11.08 13.48
C LYS A 154 25.06 -10.32 14.80
N ILE A 155 23.99 -10.29 15.57
CA ILE A 155 23.96 -9.65 16.89
C ILE A 155 24.95 -10.32 17.83
N SER A 156 25.01 -11.65 17.84
CA SER A 156 25.99 -12.40 18.65
C SER A 156 27.42 -12.03 18.27
N THR A 157 27.73 -11.90 16.98
CA THR A 157 29.05 -11.47 16.49
C THR A 157 29.38 -10.05 16.95
N TRP A 158 28.45 -9.12 16.85
CA TRP A 158 28.66 -7.73 17.30
C TRP A 158 28.88 -7.65 18.82
N VAL A 159 28.07 -8.36 19.60
CA VAL A 159 28.24 -8.40 21.06
C VAL A 159 29.59 -9.00 21.43
N SER A 160 30.02 -10.08 20.75
CA SER A 160 31.34 -10.70 20.98
C SER A 160 32.52 -9.77 20.62
N SER A 161 32.31 -8.79 19.75
CA SER A 161 33.37 -7.82 19.39
C SER A 161 33.49 -6.65 20.38
N LEU A 162 32.61 -6.56 21.38
CA LEU A 162 32.65 -5.53 22.40
C LEU A 162 33.45 -5.95 23.67
N VAL A 163 33.86 -7.21 23.71
CA VAL A 163 34.66 -7.82 24.80
C VAL A 163 36.03 -8.16 24.29
#